data_646bbbf956b1673691424a675703718b
#
_entry.id   646bbbf956b1673691424a675703718b
#
_cell.length_a   1.000
_cell.length_b   1.000
_cell.length_c   1.000
_cell.angle_alpha   90.00
_cell.angle_beta   90.00
_cell.angle_gamma   90.00
#
_symmetry.space_group_name_H-M   'P 1'
#
loop_
_entity.id
_entity.type
_entity.pdbx_description
1 polymer ?
#
loop_
_entity_poly.entity_id
_entity_poly.type
_entity_poly.pdbx_seq_one_letter_code
_entity_poly.pdbx_strand_id
1 'polypeptide(L)'
;AGSPPHLDLLDYKPELVKRSGQDCPDEFIKGKEFAFTKGKPKLMGTPRTFTQHGKGGTWLSDAVPHFHGIADEICVVRSMYTDQFNHAPAQLFLLTGSPRQGRPSMGSWVTYGLGSENEDLPGFVVMISGGIQPSAGKNAWGSGFLPSVFQGVQCRSKGDPVLYVKDPKGMSRQLRRKGLDALRTLNEIQAAELGSPETLTRIAQYEFCLLYTSPSPRDS
;
A
#
# COMPACT_ATOMS: atom_id res chain seq x y z
N ALA A 1 -15.00 -1.52 1.48
CA ALA A 1 -13.74 -1.02 2.01
C ALA A 1 -14.06 -0.20 3.25
N GLY A 2 -13.38 -0.47 4.35
CA GLY A 2 -13.52 0.24 5.61
C GLY A 2 -12.27 0.00 6.43
N SER A 3 -11.93 0.98 7.26
CA SER A 3 -10.86 0.89 8.24
C SER A 3 -11.40 1.35 9.58
N PRO A 4 -10.83 0.93 10.69
CA PRO A 4 -11.15 1.53 11.99
C PRO A 4 -10.95 3.05 11.91
N PRO A 5 -11.84 3.86 12.47
CA PRO A 5 -11.69 5.30 12.44
C PRO A 5 -10.47 5.73 13.29
N HIS A 6 -9.77 6.75 12.86
CA HIS A 6 -8.63 7.31 13.61
C HIS A 6 -8.99 7.71 15.04
N LEU A 7 -10.26 8.09 15.27
CA LEU A 7 -10.82 8.41 16.59
C LEU A 7 -10.80 7.23 17.56
N ASP A 8 -10.82 6.00 17.05
CA ASP A 8 -10.75 4.78 17.88
C ASP A 8 -9.31 4.29 18.09
N LEU A 9 -8.33 4.89 17.42
CA LEU A 9 -6.94 4.40 17.41
C LEU A 9 -5.95 5.40 18.05
N LEU A 10 -5.81 6.59 17.48
CA LEU A 10 -4.68 7.49 17.74
C LEU A 10 -5.11 8.94 18.04
N ASP A 11 -6.36 9.31 17.77
CA ASP A 11 -6.83 10.68 17.89
C ASP A 11 -7.93 10.82 18.93
N TYR A 12 -7.55 10.88 20.20
CA TYR A 12 -8.46 11.02 21.34
C TYR A 12 -9.16 12.38 21.37
N LYS A 13 -10.50 12.38 21.35
CA LYS A 13 -11.37 13.56 21.39
C LYS A 13 -12.32 13.47 22.61
N PRO A 14 -11.90 13.89 23.81
CA PRO A 14 -12.71 13.78 25.03
C PRO A 14 -14.05 14.52 24.94
N GLU A 15 -14.08 15.69 24.28
CA GLU A 15 -15.33 16.44 24.10
C GLU A 15 -16.33 15.70 23.18
N LEU A 16 -15.82 14.99 22.17
CA LEU A 16 -16.67 14.17 21.30
C LEU A 16 -17.26 12.98 22.07
N VAL A 17 -16.50 12.39 22.98
CA VAL A 17 -16.98 11.31 23.87
C VAL A 17 -18.11 11.81 24.78
N LYS A 18 -17.91 12.98 25.43
CA LYS A 18 -18.94 13.60 26.30
C LYS A 18 -20.23 13.92 25.57
N ARG A 19 -20.16 14.29 24.30
CA ARG A 19 -21.29 14.69 23.47
C ARG A 19 -21.84 13.56 22.60
N SER A 20 -21.37 12.35 22.78
CA SER A 20 -21.80 11.20 21.97
C SER A 20 -23.32 11.00 22.05
N GLY A 21 -23.96 10.81 20.89
CA GLY A 21 -25.40 10.66 20.76
C GLY A 21 -26.18 11.97 20.63
N GLN A 22 -25.57 13.12 20.91
CA GLN A 22 -26.21 14.44 20.70
C GLN A 22 -26.24 14.78 19.20
N ASP A 23 -27.16 15.66 18.82
CA ASP A 23 -27.21 16.17 17.45
C ASP A 23 -25.96 17.03 17.15
N CYS A 24 -25.41 16.87 15.93
CA CYS A 24 -24.30 17.69 15.49
C CYS A 24 -24.72 19.16 15.43
N PRO A 25 -23.95 20.11 16.04
CA PRO A 25 -24.25 21.54 15.95
C PRO A 25 -24.28 22.01 14.50
N ASP A 26 -25.21 22.93 14.19
CA ASP A 26 -25.42 23.42 12.83
C ASP A 26 -24.17 24.12 12.24
N GLU A 27 -23.35 24.72 13.08
CA GLU A 27 -22.09 25.37 12.66
C GLU A 27 -21.11 24.42 11.94
N PHE A 28 -21.14 23.13 12.25
CA PHE A 28 -20.28 22.12 11.63
C PHE A 28 -20.84 21.53 10.34
N ILE A 29 -22.16 21.61 10.13
CA ILE A 29 -22.85 20.96 9.00
C ILE A 29 -23.45 21.94 8.01
N LYS A 30 -23.62 23.23 8.39
CA LYS A 30 -24.22 24.25 7.53
C LYS A 30 -23.42 24.42 6.24
N GLY A 31 -24.10 24.27 5.10
CA GLY A 31 -23.48 24.40 3.77
C GLY A 31 -22.64 23.20 3.34
N LYS A 32 -22.66 22.09 4.08
CA LYS A 32 -21.98 20.84 3.70
C LYS A 32 -23.01 19.80 3.24
N GLU A 33 -22.69 19.12 2.14
CA GLU A 33 -23.44 17.98 1.66
C GLU A 33 -22.70 16.68 2.05
N PHE A 34 -23.43 15.73 2.63
CA PHE A 34 -22.90 14.43 3.02
C PHE A 34 -23.47 13.35 2.10
N ALA A 35 -22.60 12.71 1.32
CA ALA A 35 -22.99 11.77 0.27
C ALA A 35 -23.82 10.57 0.77
N PHE A 36 -23.67 10.18 2.04
CA PHE A 36 -24.28 8.96 2.59
C PHE A 36 -25.12 9.20 3.86
N THR A 37 -25.23 10.43 4.32
CA THR A 37 -25.95 10.76 5.55
C THR A 37 -27.24 11.51 5.21
N LYS A 38 -28.39 10.95 5.61
CA LYS A 38 -29.69 11.62 5.49
C LYS A 38 -30.05 12.27 6.82
N GLY A 39 -30.51 13.52 6.76
CA GLY A 39 -30.91 14.27 7.95
C GLY A 39 -29.74 14.79 8.79
N LYS A 40 -30.03 15.24 10.02
CA LYS A 40 -29.03 15.81 10.94
C LYS A 40 -28.22 14.68 11.56
N PRO A 41 -26.87 14.64 11.34
CA PRO A 41 -26.03 13.60 11.91
C PRO A 41 -25.91 13.76 13.42
N LYS A 42 -25.69 12.65 14.13
CA LYS A 42 -25.36 12.64 15.55
C LYS A 42 -23.86 12.57 15.75
N LEU A 43 -23.39 13.17 16.82
CA LEU A 43 -22.00 13.05 17.24
C LEU A 43 -21.74 11.62 17.73
N MET A 44 -20.61 11.05 17.36
CA MET A 44 -20.20 9.71 17.78
C MET A 44 -18.81 9.77 18.41
N GLY A 45 -18.75 9.57 19.72
CA GLY A 45 -17.51 9.40 20.45
C GLY A 45 -17.01 7.96 20.35
N THR A 46 -15.75 7.77 20.65
CA THR A 46 -15.14 6.44 20.68
C THR A 46 -15.62 5.62 21.89
N PRO A 47 -15.90 4.31 21.71
CA PRO A 47 -16.12 3.40 22.84
C PRO A 47 -14.81 2.88 23.46
N ARG A 48 -13.65 3.27 22.90
CA ARG A 48 -12.35 2.78 23.31
C ARG A 48 -11.78 3.53 24.50
N THR A 49 -10.95 2.86 25.28
CA THR A 49 -10.20 3.47 26.38
C THR A 49 -8.86 4.00 25.86
N PHE A 50 -8.58 5.24 26.20
CA PHE A 50 -7.32 5.91 25.86
C PHE A 50 -6.47 6.14 27.10
N THR A 51 -5.17 5.87 27.00
CA THR A 51 -4.17 6.12 28.03
C THR A 51 -2.95 6.82 27.43
N GLN A 52 -2.21 7.53 28.27
CA GLN A 52 -0.98 8.20 27.84
C GLN A 52 0.20 7.25 27.94
N HIS A 53 1.05 7.24 26.92
CA HIS A 53 2.23 6.39 26.83
C HIS A 53 3.45 7.18 26.40
N GLY A 54 4.64 6.64 26.76
CA GLY A 54 5.93 7.29 26.50
C GLY A 54 6.17 8.55 27.33
N LYS A 55 7.36 9.10 27.19
CA LYS A 55 7.79 10.36 27.86
C LYS A 55 7.03 11.56 27.31
N GLY A 56 6.63 11.50 26.02
CA GLY A 56 5.85 12.54 25.34
C GLY A 56 4.37 12.55 25.72
N GLY A 57 3.87 11.55 26.49
CA GLY A 57 2.46 11.45 26.89
C GLY A 57 1.51 11.26 25.71
N THR A 58 1.89 10.50 24.71
CA THR A 58 1.08 10.23 23.52
C THR A 58 -0.17 9.44 23.87
N TRP A 59 -1.35 9.97 23.54
CA TRP A 59 -2.62 9.25 23.72
C TRP A 59 -2.77 8.14 22.71
N LEU A 60 -2.89 6.90 23.20
CA LEU A 60 -3.11 5.71 22.39
C LEU A 60 -4.27 4.90 22.97
N SER A 61 -5.06 4.27 22.09
CA SER A 61 -6.20 3.46 22.50
C SER A 61 -5.79 2.02 22.84
N ASP A 62 -6.68 1.32 23.54
CA ASP A 62 -6.59 -0.10 23.81
C ASP A 62 -6.65 -0.99 22.55
N ALA A 63 -7.05 -0.42 21.41
CA ALA A 63 -7.08 -1.12 20.13
C ALA A 63 -5.69 -1.31 19.49
N VAL A 64 -4.68 -0.56 19.94
CA VAL A 64 -3.30 -0.57 19.40
C VAL A 64 -2.26 -0.86 20.49
N PRO A 65 -2.38 -1.97 21.24
CA PRO A 65 -1.56 -2.22 22.43
C PRO A 65 -0.06 -2.33 22.12
N HIS A 66 0.31 -2.78 20.92
CA HIS A 66 1.72 -2.89 20.53
C HIS A 66 2.40 -1.54 20.30
N PHE A 67 1.64 -0.46 20.05
CA PHE A 67 2.18 0.89 19.95
C PHE A 67 2.53 1.51 21.31
N HIS A 68 1.97 0.98 22.40
CA HIS A 68 2.23 1.48 23.73
C HIS A 68 3.72 1.41 24.09
N GLY A 69 4.41 0.32 23.70
CA GLY A 69 5.84 0.12 23.99
C GLY A 69 6.79 0.96 23.13
N ILE A 70 6.32 1.49 22.01
CA ILE A 70 7.13 2.30 21.06
C ILE A 70 6.61 3.73 20.93
N ALA A 71 5.85 4.21 21.90
CA ALA A 71 5.18 5.52 21.85
C ALA A 71 6.15 6.69 21.64
N ASP A 72 7.38 6.59 22.14
CA ASP A 72 8.42 7.61 21.99
C ASP A 72 9.16 7.52 20.62
N GLU A 73 8.99 6.42 19.90
CA GLU A 73 9.67 6.17 18.62
C GLU A 73 8.77 6.50 17.41
N ILE A 74 7.48 6.81 17.66
CA ILE A 74 6.52 7.11 16.61
C ILE A 74 6.08 8.57 16.63
N CYS A 75 5.80 9.13 15.45
CA CYS A 75 5.19 10.45 15.30
C CYS A 75 3.72 10.29 14.84
N VAL A 76 2.78 10.78 15.65
CA VAL A 76 1.34 10.74 15.34
C VAL A 76 0.91 12.09 14.77
N VAL A 77 0.65 12.13 13.45
CA VAL A 77 0.17 13.33 12.74
C VAL A 77 -1.35 13.35 12.75
N ARG A 78 -1.96 14.12 13.66
CA ARG A 78 -3.43 14.21 13.83
C ARG A 78 -4.11 15.22 12.92
N SER A 79 -3.35 16.08 12.26
CA SER A 79 -3.85 17.16 11.41
C SER A 79 -4.03 16.76 9.95
N MET A 80 -3.82 15.49 9.61
CA MET A 80 -4.03 15.00 8.25
C MET A 80 -5.50 15.05 7.87
N TYR A 81 -5.80 15.62 6.73
CA TYR A 81 -7.15 15.66 6.15
C TYR A 81 -7.10 15.52 4.63
N THR A 82 -8.24 15.24 4.04
CA THR A 82 -8.41 15.19 2.58
C THR A 82 -9.78 15.71 2.18
N ASP A 83 -9.86 16.40 1.05
CA ASP A 83 -11.13 16.82 0.43
C ASP A 83 -11.79 15.68 -0.37
N GLN A 84 -11.11 14.54 -0.47
CA GLN A 84 -11.60 13.38 -1.21
C GLN A 84 -12.52 12.55 -0.31
N PHE A 85 -13.83 12.60 -0.55
CA PHE A 85 -14.81 11.85 0.23
C PHE A 85 -14.86 10.35 -0.11
N ASN A 86 -14.37 9.93 -1.28
CA ASN A 86 -14.35 8.54 -1.73
C ASN A 86 -13.00 7.89 -1.45
N HIS A 87 -13.01 6.61 -1.09
CA HIS A 87 -11.82 5.86 -0.71
C HIS A 87 -10.74 5.81 -1.79
N ALA A 88 -11.11 5.53 -3.05
CA ALA A 88 -10.12 5.37 -4.13
C ALA A 88 -9.33 6.66 -4.41
N PRO A 89 -9.96 7.82 -4.67
CA PRO A 89 -9.24 9.07 -4.88
C PRO A 89 -8.49 9.53 -3.62
N ALA A 90 -9.02 9.29 -2.41
CA ALA A 90 -8.33 9.63 -1.17
C ALA A 90 -7.05 8.80 -0.98
N GLN A 91 -7.09 7.49 -1.27
CA GLN A 91 -5.90 6.62 -1.24
C GLN A 91 -4.88 7.03 -2.28
N LEU A 92 -5.31 7.35 -3.50
CA LEU A 92 -4.41 7.85 -4.54
C LEU A 92 -3.76 9.16 -4.12
N PHE A 93 -4.55 10.09 -3.56
CA PHE A 93 -4.02 11.38 -3.11
C PHE A 93 -2.94 11.21 -2.04
N LEU A 94 -3.18 10.34 -1.04
CA LEU A 94 -2.20 10.04 0.00
C LEU A 94 -0.91 9.42 -0.57
N LEU A 95 -1.04 8.49 -1.53
CA LEU A 95 0.09 7.67 -1.99
C LEU A 95 0.84 8.26 -3.19
N THR A 96 0.21 9.15 -3.96
CA THR A 96 0.78 9.70 -5.21
C THR A 96 0.77 11.23 -5.28
N GLY A 97 0.18 11.91 -4.30
CA GLY A 97 -0.02 13.37 -4.31
C GLY A 97 -1.09 13.83 -5.30
N SER A 98 -1.90 12.93 -5.87
CA SER A 98 -2.98 13.26 -6.80
C SER A 98 -4.17 12.31 -6.63
N PRO A 99 -5.42 12.82 -6.63
CA PRO A 99 -6.60 11.96 -6.59
C PRO A 99 -6.86 11.24 -7.92
N ARG A 100 -6.11 11.59 -8.97
CA ARG A 100 -6.21 10.99 -10.31
C ARG A 100 -5.10 9.98 -10.53
N GLN A 101 -5.39 8.97 -11.33
CA GLN A 101 -4.43 7.95 -11.75
C GLN A 101 -3.33 8.55 -12.65
N GLY A 102 -2.22 7.83 -12.81
CA GLY A 102 -1.13 8.15 -13.73
C GLY A 102 0.07 8.84 -13.08
N ARG A 103 0.03 9.14 -11.76
CA ARG A 103 1.21 9.62 -11.04
C ARG A 103 1.93 8.49 -10.31
N PRO A 104 3.27 8.58 -10.19
CA PRO A 104 4.04 7.60 -9.44
C PRO A 104 3.67 7.59 -7.96
N SER A 105 3.62 6.42 -7.39
CA SER A 105 3.44 6.28 -5.95
C SER A 105 4.70 6.69 -5.18
N MET A 106 4.54 6.97 -3.89
CA MET A 106 5.65 7.31 -3.00
C MET A 106 6.77 6.26 -3.04
N GLY A 107 6.43 4.97 -3.00
CA GLY A 107 7.41 3.89 -3.11
C GLY A 107 8.14 3.87 -4.45
N SER A 108 7.45 4.19 -5.55
CA SER A 108 8.08 4.33 -6.88
C SER A 108 9.07 5.50 -6.93
N TRP A 109 8.74 6.63 -6.32
CA TRP A 109 9.65 7.76 -6.21
C TRP A 109 10.88 7.46 -5.36
N VAL A 110 10.70 6.76 -4.24
CA VAL A 110 11.81 6.33 -3.36
C VAL A 110 12.76 5.41 -4.12
N THR A 111 12.22 4.40 -4.80
CA THR A 111 13.04 3.45 -5.57
C THR A 111 13.74 4.13 -6.76
N TYR A 112 13.06 5.08 -7.43
CA TYR A 112 13.66 5.86 -8.52
C TYR A 112 14.80 6.74 -8.03
N GLY A 113 14.64 7.44 -6.90
CA GLY A 113 15.61 8.41 -6.40
C GLY A 113 16.77 7.81 -5.62
N LEU A 114 16.53 6.76 -4.84
CA LEU A 114 17.53 6.15 -3.97
C LEU A 114 18.07 4.81 -4.50
N GLY A 115 17.37 4.19 -5.46
CA GLY A 115 17.70 2.86 -5.94
C GLY A 115 17.35 1.76 -4.94
N SER A 116 18.00 0.63 -5.06
CA SER A 116 17.95 -0.52 -4.16
C SER A 116 19.34 -1.04 -3.92
N GLU A 117 19.66 -1.38 -2.67
CA GLU A 117 20.93 -2.04 -2.32
C GLU A 117 20.97 -3.49 -2.82
N ASN A 118 19.84 -4.06 -3.15
CA ASN A 118 19.70 -5.43 -3.63
C ASN A 118 19.39 -5.42 -5.13
N GLU A 119 20.25 -6.05 -5.92
CA GLU A 119 20.13 -6.16 -7.38
C GLU A 119 19.16 -7.28 -7.79
N ASP A 120 18.94 -8.27 -6.92
CA ASP A 120 18.19 -9.50 -7.23
C ASP A 120 16.73 -9.45 -6.73
N LEU A 121 16.35 -8.45 -5.93
CA LEU A 121 15.00 -8.32 -5.36
C LEU A 121 14.37 -6.97 -5.75
N PRO A 122 13.02 -6.92 -5.82
CA PRO A 122 12.36 -5.65 -6.09
C PRO A 122 12.64 -4.65 -4.97
N GLY A 123 13.01 -3.44 -5.34
CA GLY A 123 13.23 -2.35 -4.39
C GLY A 123 11.96 -1.86 -3.71
N PHE A 124 10.79 -2.17 -4.29
CA PHE A 124 9.49 -1.80 -3.75
C PHE A 124 8.55 -3.01 -3.69
N VAL A 125 8.33 -3.52 -2.50
CA VAL A 125 7.44 -4.66 -2.22
C VAL A 125 6.14 -4.17 -1.59
N VAL A 126 5.03 -4.72 -2.06
CA VAL A 126 3.67 -4.41 -1.56
C VAL A 126 3.07 -5.65 -0.93
N MET A 127 2.67 -5.54 0.32
CA MET A 127 1.96 -6.59 1.05
C MET A 127 0.55 -6.12 1.40
N ILE A 128 -0.44 -6.93 1.03
CA ILE A 128 -1.84 -6.65 1.35
C ILE A 128 -2.30 -7.63 2.42
N SER A 129 -2.71 -7.08 3.57
CA SER A 129 -3.30 -7.86 4.66
C SER A 129 -4.83 -7.92 4.55
N GLY A 130 -5.44 -8.90 5.23
CA GLY A 130 -6.90 -9.01 5.32
C GLY A 130 -7.63 -9.50 4.07
N GLY A 131 -6.93 -9.80 2.98
CA GLY A 131 -7.52 -10.38 1.76
C GLY A 131 -8.36 -9.42 0.91
N ILE A 132 -8.49 -8.15 1.30
CA ILE A 132 -9.26 -7.13 0.59
C ILE A 132 -8.30 -6.15 -0.08
N GLN A 133 -8.44 -6.00 -1.39
CA GLN A 133 -7.65 -5.04 -2.16
C GLN A 133 -8.04 -3.59 -1.77
N PRO A 134 -7.07 -2.66 -1.70
CA PRO A 134 -7.36 -1.23 -1.60
C PRO A 134 -8.27 -0.76 -2.73
N SER A 135 -9.15 0.20 -2.46
CA SER A 135 -10.10 0.72 -3.46
C SER A 135 -9.41 1.36 -4.67
N ALA A 136 -8.22 1.91 -4.50
CA ALA A 136 -7.38 2.44 -5.58
C ALA A 136 -6.71 1.34 -6.41
N GLY A 137 -6.76 0.08 -5.97
CA GLY A 137 -6.16 -1.06 -6.66
C GLY A 137 -4.66 -0.89 -6.88
N LYS A 138 -4.16 -1.42 -7.99
CA LYS A 138 -2.74 -1.38 -8.36
C LYS A 138 -2.20 0.04 -8.59
N ASN A 139 -3.05 1.03 -8.83
CA ASN A 139 -2.63 2.42 -8.98
C ASN A 139 -2.02 3.00 -7.70
N ALA A 140 -2.34 2.40 -6.53
CA ALA A 140 -1.80 2.80 -5.24
C ALA A 140 -0.28 2.56 -5.11
N TRP A 141 0.30 1.68 -5.93
CA TRP A 141 1.73 1.37 -5.98
C TRP A 141 2.29 1.34 -7.40
N GLY A 142 1.60 1.97 -8.32
CA GLY A 142 2.03 2.09 -9.71
C GLY A 142 3.20 3.05 -9.89
N SER A 143 3.96 2.83 -10.97
CA SER A 143 5.05 3.73 -11.37
C SER A 143 4.57 5.02 -12.05
N GLY A 144 3.28 5.10 -12.42
CA GLY A 144 2.74 6.25 -13.13
C GLY A 144 3.49 6.53 -14.44
N PHE A 145 4.05 7.73 -14.57
CA PHE A 145 4.88 8.14 -15.72
C PHE A 145 6.35 7.73 -15.60
N LEU A 146 6.80 7.20 -14.45
CA LEU A 146 8.13 6.61 -14.32
C LEU A 146 8.17 5.25 -15.02
N PRO A 147 9.37 4.77 -15.42
CA PRO A 147 9.53 3.42 -15.95
C PRO A 147 8.92 2.36 -15.02
N SER A 148 8.29 1.36 -15.61
CA SER A 148 7.54 0.33 -14.87
C SER A 148 8.42 -0.54 -13.96
N VAL A 149 9.74 -0.52 -14.11
CA VAL A 149 10.69 -1.16 -13.19
C VAL A 149 10.59 -0.61 -11.75
N PHE A 150 10.12 0.62 -11.58
CA PHE A 150 9.96 1.26 -10.27
C PHE A 150 8.59 1.03 -9.61
N GLN A 151 7.69 0.29 -10.26
CA GLN A 151 6.40 0.00 -9.64
C GLN A 151 6.51 -1.02 -8.51
N GLY A 152 5.59 -0.97 -7.56
CA GLY A 152 5.53 -1.91 -6.46
C GLY A 152 5.17 -3.33 -6.93
N VAL A 153 5.89 -4.31 -6.44
CA VAL A 153 5.64 -5.74 -6.66
C VAL A 153 4.78 -6.27 -5.53
N GLN A 154 3.54 -6.63 -5.86
CA GLN A 154 2.62 -7.16 -4.88
C GLN A 154 2.94 -8.62 -4.55
N CYS A 155 3.26 -8.88 -3.27
CA CYS A 155 3.41 -10.21 -2.73
C CYS A 155 2.13 -10.70 -2.06
N ARG A 156 1.87 -12.01 -2.13
CA ARG A 156 0.72 -12.65 -1.49
C ARG A 156 1.04 -12.91 -0.02
N SER A 157 0.04 -12.72 0.84
CA SER A 157 0.16 -13.00 2.28
C SER A 157 0.01 -14.48 2.63
N LYS A 158 -0.47 -15.32 1.69
CA LYS A 158 -0.65 -16.78 1.87
C LYS A 158 -0.22 -17.52 0.61
N GLY A 159 0.41 -18.67 0.80
CA GLY A 159 0.97 -19.48 -0.27
C GLY A 159 2.27 -18.89 -0.81
N ASP A 160 2.59 -19.18 -2.07
CA ASP A 160 3.79 -18.62 -2.70
C ASP A 160 3.67 -17.08 -2.78
N PRO A 161 4.66 -16.33 -2.30
CA PRO A 161 4.60 -14.85 -2.28
C PRO A 161 4.35 -14.25 -3.67
N VAL A 162 4.96 -14.81 -4.69
CA VAL A 162 4.76 -14.46 -6.10
C VAL A 162 4.21 -15.68 -6.83
N LEU A 163 3.18 -15.47 -7.67
CA LEU A 163 2.59 -16.56 -8.46
C LEU A 163 3.55 -17.02 -9.56
N TYR A 164 3.49 -18.31 -9.85
CA TYR A 164 4.24 -18.93 -10.94
C TYR A 164 5.78 -18.89 -10.79
N VAL A 165 6.26 -18.65 -9.59
CA VAL A 165 7.69 -18.69 -9.29
C VAL A 165 8.20 -20.13 -9.29
N LYS A 166 7.42 -21.08 -8.74
CA LYS A 166 7.80 -22.50 -8.74
C LYS A 166 7.65 -23.13 -10.13
N ASP A 167 8.53 -24.08 -10.41
CA ASP A 167 8.43 -24.84 -11.63
C ASP A 167 7.12 -25.64 -11.67
N PRO A 168 6.36 -25.60 -12.77
CA PRO A 168 5.17 -26.43 -12.92
C PRO A 168 5.51 -27.91 -12.78
N LYS A 169 4.55 -28.68 -12.26
CA LYS A 169 4.73 -30.13 -12.10
C LYS A 169 5.10 -30.79 -13.45
N GLY A 170 6.20 -31.51 -13.48
CA GLY A 170 6.73 -32.18 -14.71
C GLY A 170 7.64 -31.31 -15.56
N MET A 171 7.90 -30.05 -15.20
CA MET A 171 8.86 -29.19 -15.88
C MET A 171 10.18 -29.19 -15.13
N SER A 172 11.27 -29.54 -15.82
CA SER A 172 12.60 -29.43 -15.25
C SER A 172 13.05 -27.95 -15.26
N ARG A 173 13.90 -27.58 -14.31
CA ARG A 173 14.48 -26.23 -14.24
C ARG A 173 15.22 -25.84 -15.52
N GLN A 174 15.93 -26.79 -16.14
CA GLN A 174 16.61 -26.55 -17.42
C GLN A 174 15.62 -26.25 -18.55
N LEU A 175 14.50 -26.97 -18.61
CA LEU A 175 13.47 -26.72 -19.61
C LEU A 175 12.80 -25.36 -19.39
N ARG A 176 12.55 -25.00 -18.14
CA ARG A 176 12.03 -23.68 -17.79
C ARG A 176 13.01 -22.56 -18.18
N ARG A 177 14.30 -22.72 -17.88
CA ARG A 177 15.33 -21.74 -18.28
C ARG A 177 15.33 -21.54 -19.80
N LYS A 178 15.35 -22.61 -20.59
CA LYS A 178 15.27 -22.53 -22.05
C LYS A 178 14.02 -21.80 -22.55
N GLY A 179 12.87 -22.04 -21.89
CA GLY A 179 11.61 -21.34 -22.24
C GLY A 179 11.71 -19.84 -21.95
N LEU A 180 12.31 -19.45 -20.82
CA LEU A 180 12.47 -18.04 -20.48
C LEU A 180 13.54 -17.36 -21.36
N ASP A 181 14.62 -18.04 -21.73
CA ASP A 181 15.62 -17.54 -22.68
C ASP A 181 14.99 -17.29 -24.06
N ALA A 182 14.11 -18.19 -24.53
CA ALA A 182 13.37 -17.99 -25.77
C ALA A 182 12.41 -16.79 -25.70
N LEU A 183 11.67 -16.64 -24.59
CA LEU A 183 10.81 -15.48 -24.35
C LEU A 183 11.60 -14.18 -24.28
N ARG A 184 12.75 -14.20 -23.62
CA ARG A 184 13.67 -13.05 -23.57
C ARG A 184 14.10 -12.63 -24.97
N THR A 185 14.55 -13.56 -25.80
CA THR A 185 14.95 -13.27 -27.19
C THR A 185 13.81 -12.65 -27.98
N LEU A 186 12.58 -13.20 -27.88
CA LEU A 186 11.41 -12.64 -28.54
C LEU A 186 11.08 -11.22 -28.06
N ASN A 187 11.16 -10.99 -26.75
CA ASN A 187 10.92 -9.66 -26.18
C ASN A 187 12.02 -8.66 -26.58
N GLU A 188 13.29 -9.08 -26.68
CA GLU A 188 14.38 -8.24 -27.16
C GLU A 188 14.20 -7.81 -28.61
N ILE A 189 13.72 -8.71 -29.49
CA ILE A 189 13.36 -8.38 -30.87
C ILE A 189 12.21 -7.35 -30.87
N GLN A 190 11.17 -7.59 -30.11
CA GLN A 190 10.03 -6.66 -29.99
C GLN A 190 10.44 -5.31 -29.40
N ALA A 191 11.34 -5.29 -28.42
CA ALA A 191 11.85 -4.06 -27.84
C ALA A 191 12.66 -3.25 -28.85
N ALA A 192 13.47 -3.90 -29.69
CA ALA A 192 14.22 -3.24 -30.75
C ALA A 192 13.32 -2.63 -31.83
N GLU A 193 12.19 -3.28 -32.14
CA GLU A 193 11.23 -2.78 -33.12
C GLU A 193 10.36 -1.65 -32.59
N LEU A 194 9.86 -1.75 -31.34
CA LEU A 194 8.86 -0.86 -30.78
C LEU A 194 9.44 0.20 -29.83
N GLY A 195 10.67 0.01 -29.35
CA GLY A 195 11.30 0.93 -28.37
C GLY A 195 10.57 1.03 -27.04
N SER A 196 9.76 0.01 -26.68
CA SER A 196 8.87 0.06 -25.51
C SER A 196 9.61 -0.27 -24.21
N PRO A 197 9.67 0.65 -23.22
CA PRO A 197 10.27 0.40 -21.90
C PRO A 197 9.57 -0.73 -21.14
N GLU A 198 8.26 -0.96 -21.37
CA GLU A 198 7.49 -2.02 -20.76
C GLU A 198 7.99 -3.41 -21.15
N THR A 199 8.52 -3.56 -22.37
CA THR A 199 9.10 -4.82 -22.83
C THR A 199 10.35 -5.18 -22.04
N LEU A 200 11.20 -4.21 -21.76
CA LEU A 200 12.38 -4.40 -20.90
C LEU A 200 12.00 -4.77 -19.47
N THR A 201 10.95 -4.16 -18.93
CA THR A 201 10.42 -4.51 -17.61
C THR A 201 9.88 -5.94 -17.56
N ARG A 202 9.22 -6.42 -18.61
CA ARG A 202 8.79 -7.82 -18.70
C ARG A 202 9.95 -8.79 -18.69
N ILE A 203 11.02 -8.48 -19.41
CA ILE A 203 12.25 -9.30 -19.41
C ILE A 203 12.79 -9.40 -17.98
N ALA A 204 12.93 -8.26 -17.27
CA ALA A 204 13.41 -8.23 -15.90
C ALA A 204 12.48 -9.01 -14.93
N GLN A 205 11.17 -8.95 -15.11
CA GLN A 205 10.21 -9.71 -14.30
C GLN A 205 10.34 -11.22 -14.49
N TYR A 206 10.61 -11.71 -15.70
CA TYR A 206 10.81 -13.14 -15.95
C TYR A 206 12.13 -13.64 -15.35
N GLU A 207 13.21 -12.86 -15.44
CA GLU A 207 14.48 -13.18 -14.80
C GLU A 207 14.34 -13.23 -13.27
N PHE A 208 13.62 -12.27 -12.67
CA PHE A 208 13.30 -12.27 -11.26
C PHE A 208 12.60 -13.55 -10.79
N CYS A 209 11.64 -14.06 -11.58
CA CYS A 209 10.97 -15.33 -11.27
C CYS A 209 11.93 -16.52 -11.20
N LEU A 210 13.00 -16.51 -11.98
CA LEU A 210 14.03 -17.57 -11.96
C LEU A 210 14.95 -17.46 -10.72
N LEU A 211 15.36 -16.25 -10.38
CA LEU A 211 16.25 -16.01 -9.23
C LEU A 211 15.57 -16.43 -7.93
N TYR A 212 14.27 -16.13 -7.78
CA TYR A 212 13.50 -16.49 -6.59
C TYR A 212 13.32 -18.01 -6.38
N THR A 213 13.49 -18.81 -7.44
CA THR A 213 13.41 -20.28 -7.37
C THR A 213 14.75 -20.95 -7.16
N SER A 214 15.84 -20.19 -7.09
CA SER A 214 17.15 -20.75 -6.75
C SER A 214 17.18 -21.17 -5.30
N PRO A 215 17.60 -22.42 -4.95
CA PRO A 215 17.84 -22.77 -3.57
C PRO A 215 18.85 -21.77 -2.99
N SER A 216 18.50 -21.23 -1.81
CA SER A 216 19.46 -20.42 -1.07
C SER A 216 20.73 -21.23 -0.82
N PRO A 217 21.92 -20.63 -0.87
CA PRO A 217 23.17 -21.29 -0.44
C PRO A 217 23.12 -21.79 1.02
N ARG A 218 22.07 -21.44 1.77
CA ARG A 218 21.83 -21.92 3.15
C ARG A 218 21.00 -23.19 3.24
N ASP A 219 20.45 -23.67 2.11
CA ASP A 219 19.62 -24.89 2.03
C ASP A 219 20.41 -26.10 1.49
N SER A 220 21.74 -25.97 1.36
CA SER A 220 22.69 -27.02 0.97
C SER A 220 23.54 -27.49 2.15
#